data_b8d19042ac060f5cc09ba8ad961836b0
#
_entry.id   b8d19042ac060f5cc09ba8ad961836b0
#
_cell.length_a   1.000
_cell.length_b   1.000
_cell.length_c   1.000
_cell.angle_alpha   90.00
_cell.angle_beta   90.00
_cell.angle_gamma   90.00
#
_symmetry.space_group_name_H-M   'P 1'
#
loop_
_entity.id
_entity.type
_entity.pdbx_description
1 polymer ?
#
loop_
_entity_poly.entity_id
_entity_poly.type
_entity_poly.pdbx_seq_one_letter_code
_entity_poly.pdbx_strand_id
1 'polypeptide(L)'
;MAESAFPYPAEIDLVRADNRLSIRWTDGETTTCSGETLRWACPCAECKGEAGLPGRLASLTELPPEETRLDQVGLIGQYALMITFASGHGTGIYSFKLLRSL
;
A
#
# COMPACT_ATOMS: atom_id res chain seq x y z
N MET A 1 12.05 -16.68 21.91
CA MET A 1 11.53 -16.64 21.42
C MET A 1 11.40 -16.05 20.33
N ALA A 2 11.48 -15.83 19.89
CA ALA A 2 11.27 -15.37 19.04
C ALA A 2 10.80 -15.44 18.19
N GLU A 3 10.52 -15.30 18.07
CA GLU A 3 9.95 -15.46 17.33
C GLU A 3 10.14 -15.09 16.10
N SER A 4 10.09 -15.52 15.37
CA SER A 4 10.23 -15.31 13.98
C SER A 4 9.06 -14.60 13.36
N ALA A 5 8.28 -13.98 14.14
CA ALA A 5 7.13 -13.21 13.65
C ALA A 5 7.61 -12.06 12.78
N PHE A 6 6.99 -11.90 11.61
CA PHE A 6 7.30 -10.77 10.76
C PHE A 6 6.96 -9.48 11.49
N PRO A 7 7.78 -8.43 11.40
CA PRO A 7 7.45 -7.16 12.06
C PRO A 7 6.12 -6.61 11.54
N TYR A 8 5.43 -5.90 12.41
CA TYR A 8 4.20 -5.25 11.99
C TYR A 8 4.21 -3.79 12.44
N PRO A 9 3.26 -2.98 11.96
CA PRO A 9 3.30 -1.55 12.23
C PRO A 9 3.12 -1.24 13.71
N ALA A 10 4.12 -0.57 14.28
CA ALA A 10 4.01 -0.02 15.62
C ALA A 10 3.29 1.32 15.56
N GLU A 11 3.44 2.03 14.44
CA GLU A 11 2.84 3.34 14.27
C GLU A 11 2.59 3.56 12.78
N ILE A 12 1.41 4.05 12.43
CA ILE A 12 1.04 4.34 11.04
C ILE A 12 0.62 5.79 10.97
N ASP A 13 1.22 6.53 10.04
CA ASP A 13 0.96 7.96 9.90
C ASP A 13 0.61 8.27 8.46
N LEU A 14 -0.63 8.67 8.22
CA LEU A 14 -1.09 9.09 6.90
C LEU A 14 -1.01 10.61 6.83
N VAL A 15 -0.04 11.12 6.08
CA VAL A 15 0.17 12.55 5.94
C VAL A 15 -0.45 12.98 4.61
N ARG A 16 -1.73 13.35 4.67
CA ARG A 16 -2.46 13.70 3.45
C ARG A 16 -1.91 14.91 2.75
N ALA A 17 -1.44 15.90 3.51
CA ALA A 17 -0.88 17.11 2.90
C ALA A 17 0.30 16.80 2.00
N ASP A 18 1.10 15.78 2.34
CA ASP A 18 2.27 15.40 1.56
C ASP A 18 1.99 14.18 0.69
N ASN A 19 0.76 13.67 0.73
CA ASN A 19 0.35 12.46 0.00
C ASN A 19 1.32 11.32 0.28
N ARG A 20 1.55 11.05 1.57
CA ARG A 20 2.58 10.11 1.99
C ARG A 20 2.07 9.24 3.12
N LEU A 21 2.48 7.97 3.12
CA LEU A 21 2.20 7.03 4.18
C LEU A 21 3.53 6.66 4.85
N SER A 22 3.60 6.80 6.16
CA SER A 22 4.79 6.46 6.92
C SER A 22 4.44 5.39 7.93
N ILE A 23 5.24 4.34 8.01
CA ILE A 23 5.01 3.23 8.92
C ILE A 23 6.28 2.98 9.72
N ARG A 24 6.17 3.02 11.05
CA ARG A 24 7.27 2.62 11.91
C ARG A 24 6.98 1.20 12.39
N TRP A 25 7.90 0.30 12.13
CA TRP A 25 7.71 -1.12 12.40
C TRP A 25 8.22 -1.50 13.79
N THR A 26 7.75 -2.65 14.27
CA THR A 26 8.13 -3.10 15.61
C THR A 26 9.61 -3.44 15.75
N ASP A 27 10.31 -3.63 14.64
CA ASP A 27 11.75 -3.91 14.69
C ASP A 27 12.59 -2.63 14.58
N GLY A 28 11.96 -1.45 14.61
CA GLY A 28 12.66 -0.18 14.57
C GLY A 28 12.84 0.40 13.17
N GLU A 29 12.50 -0.33 12.13
CA GLU A 29 12.59 0.16 10.77
C GLU A 29 11.44 1.10 10.45
N THR A 30 11.63 1.95 9.45
CA THR A 30 10.59 2.87 8.99
C THR A 30 10.45 2.75 7.48
N THR A 31 9.20 2.66 7.02
CA THR A 31 8.87 2.66 5.59
C THR A 31 8.08 3.92 5.31
N THR A 32 8.50 4.66 4.28
CA THR A 32 7.78 5.86 3.85
C THR A 32 7.54 5.76 2.35
N CYS A 33 6.27 5.87 1.96
CA CYS A 33 5.89 5.71 0.56
C CYS A 33 4.95 6.83 0.15
N SER A 34 5.13 7.32 -1.09
CA SER A 34 4.18 8.28 -1.65
C SER A 34 2.93 7.54 -2.11
N GLY A 35 1.84 8.29 -2.26
CA GLY A 35 0.62 7.72 -2.80
C GLY A 35 0.82 7.15 -4.20
N GLU A 36 1.66 7.79 -5.01
CA GLU A 36 1.96 7.29 -6.34
C GLU A 36 2.64 5.92 -6.29
N THR A 37 3.66 5.78 -5.45
CA THR A 37 4.35 4.50 -5.28
C THR A 37 3.37 3.41 -4.87
N LEU A 38 2.49 3.72 -3.91
CA LEU A 38 1.52 2.75 -3.43
C LEU A 38 0.51 2.39 -4.51
N ARG A 39 0.06 3.38 -5.28
CA ARG A 39 -0.93 3.10 -6.32
C ARG A 39 -0.39 2.20 -7.41
N TRP A 40 0.85 2.46 -7.86
CA TRP A 40 1.47 1.60 -8.87
C TRP A 40 1.73 0.19 -8.34
N ALA A 41 1.88 0.03 -7.04
CA ALA A 41 2.12 -1.27 -6.42
C ALA A 41 0.83 -1.98 -6.01
N CYS A 42 -0.34 -1.44 -6.36
CA CYS A 42 -1.62 -2.00 -5.94
C CYS A 42 -1.71 -3.49 -6.31
N PRO A 43 -1.92 -4.37 -5.33
CA PRO A 43 -1.88 -5.81 -5.59
C PRO A 43 -3.23 -6.43 -5.96
N CYS A 44 -4.28 -5.62 -6.12
CA CYS A 44 -5.58 -6.18 -6.46
C CYS A 44 -5.57 -6.75 -7.88
N ALA A 45 -6.46 -7.70 -8.15
CA ALA A 45 -6.48 -8.39 -9.43
C ALA A 45 -6.71 -7.43 -10.59
N GLU A 46 -7.52 -6.40 -10.38
CA GLU A 46 -7.82 -5.44 -11.44
C GLU A 46 -6.58 -4.67 -11.87
N CYS A 47 -5.75 -4.28 -10.91
CA CYS A 47 -4.58 -3.46 -11.20
C CYS A 47 -3.37 -4.29 -11.60
N LYS A 48 -3.13 -5.38 -10.88
CA LYS A 48 -1.95 -6.21 -11.08
C LYS A 48 -2.18 -7.30 -12.11
N GLY A 49 -3.43 -7.75 -12.25
CA GLY A 49 -3.74 -8.86 -13.12
C GLY A 49 -3.66 -10.19 -12.37
N GLU A 50 -4.19 -11.24 -13.01
CA GLU A 50 -4.14 -12.57 -12.41
C GLU A 50 -4.28 -13.61 -13.51
N ALA A 51 -3.89 -14.85 -13.19
CA ALA A 51 -4.02 -15.99 -14.10
C ALA A 51 -3.36 -15.74 -15.45
N GLY A 52 -2.25 -15.03 -15.46
CA GLY A 52 -1.51 -14.76 -16.68
C GLY A 52 -2.03 -13.59 -17.49
N LEU A 53 -3.13 -12.97 -17.05
CA LEU A 53 -3.67 -11.80 -17.72
C LEU A 53 -3.09 -10.53 -17.11
N PRO A 54 -2.71 -9.53 -17.93
CA PRO A 54 -2.16 -8.29 -17.40
C PRO A 54 -3.24 -7.48 -16.71
N GLY A 55 -2.86 -6.76 -15.66
CA GLY A 55 -3.77 -5.87 -14.98
C GLY A 55 -3.84 -4.52 -15.65
N ARG A 56 -4.73 -3.67 -15.12
CA ARG A 56 -4.95 -2.35 -15.64
C ARG A 56 -3.68 -1.50 -15.68
N LEU A 57 -2.82 -1.64 -14.66
CA LEU A 57 -1.61 -0.82 -14.58
C LEU A 57 -0.53 -1.21 -15.57
N ALA A 58 -0.63 -2.41 -16.14
CA ALA A 58 0.43 -2.91 -17.04
C ALA A 58 0.56 -2.07 -18.30
N SER A 59 -0.54 -1.44 -18.74
CA SER A 59 -0.55 -0.67 -19.99
C SER A 59 -0.52 0.83 -19.76
N LEU A 60 -0.41 1.28 -18.51
CA LEU A 60 -0.43 2.70 -18.18
C LEU A 60 0.97 3.22 -17.90
N THR A 61 1.23 4.46 -18.32
CA THR A 61 2.50 5.13 -18.01
C THR A 61 2.32 6.22 -16.97
N GLU A 62 1.09 6.67 -16.75
CA GLU A 62 0.81 7.67 -15.72
C GLU A 62 -0.63 7.53 -15.28
N LEU A 63 -0.93 8.11 -14.12
CA LEU A 63 -2.25 8.02 -13.51
C LEU A 63 -2.76 9.43 -13.19
N PRO A 64 -4.09 9.63 -13.27
CA PRO A 64 -4.65 10.91 -12.83
C PRO A 64 -4.36 11.17 -11.35
N PRO A 65 -4.28 12.44 -10.93
CA PRO A 65 -3.94 12.75 -9.54
C PRO A 65 -4.85 12.10 -8.51
N GLU A 66 -6.15 11.98 -8.79
CA GLU A 66 -7.08 11.40 -7.83
C GLU A 66 -6.82 9.92 -7.62
N GLU A 67 -6.17 9.24 -8.55
CA GLU A 67 -5.86 7.82 -8.41
C GLU A 67 -4.59 7.57 -7.60
N THR A 68 -3.78 8.60 -7.40
CA THR A 68 -2.56 8.47 -6.61
C THR A 68 -2.65 9.18 -5.28
N ARG A 69 -3.75 9.88 -5.02
CA ARG A 69 -3.91 10.63 -3.78
C ARG A 69 -4.49 9.74 -2.70
N LEU A 70 -3.77 9.65 -1.60
CA LEU A 70 -4.18 8.81 -0.47
C LEU A 70 -5.36 9.44 0.25
N ASP A 71 -6.36 8.62 0.60
CA ASP A 71 -7.53 9.07 1.33
C ASP A 71 -7.64 8.43 2.69
N GLN A 72 -7.61 7.09 2.75
CA GLN A 72 -7.77 6.37 4.00
C GLN A 72 -6.88 5.13 4.02
N VAL A 73 -6.54 4.70 5.24
CA VAL A 73 -5.77 3.49 5.49
C VAL A 73 -6.42 2.74 6.63
N GLY A 74 -6.58 1.44 6.50
CA GLY A 74 -7.15 0.61 7.55
C GLY A 74 -6.38 -0.69 7.70
N LEU A 75 -6.35 -1.22 8.92
CA LEU A 75 -5.71 -2.51 9.19
C LEU A 75 -6.62 -3.65 8.78
N ILE A 76 -6.04 -4.65 8.14
CA ILE A 76 -6.71 -5.88 7.79
C ILE A 76 -6.04 -7.00 8.57
N GLY A 77 -6.72 -7.49 9.61
CA GLY A 77 -6.16 -8.52 10.46
C GLY A 77 -4.82 -8.06 11.04
N GLN A 78 -3.84 -8.95 11.03
CA GLN A 78 -2.51 -8.65 11.53
C GLN A 78 -1.47 -8.83 10.44
N TYR A 79 -1.87 -8.65 9.17
CA TYR A 79 -0.95 -8.95 8.08
C TYR A 79 -0.97 -7.93 6.94
N ALA A 80 -1.90 -6.99 6.92
CA ALA A 80 -2.05 -6.12 5.76
C ALA A 80 -2.73 -4.80 6.10
N LEU A 81 -2.59 -3.85 5.18
CA LEU A 81 -3.34 -2.60 5.19
C LEU A 81 -4.22 -2.53 3.95
N MET A 82 -5.43 -2.03 4.12
CA MET A 82 -6.26 -1.65 2.98
C MET A 82 -6.08 -0.16 2.77
N ILE A 83 -5.75 0.23 1.54
CA ILE A 83 -5.48 1.62 1.22
C ILE A 83 -6.52 2.09 0.22
N THR A 84 -7.20 3.19 0.54
CA THR A 84 -8.21 3.79 -0.33
C THR A 84 -7.67 5.09 -0.89
N PHE A 85 -7.85 5.29 -2.18
CA PHE A 85 -7.40 6.49 -2.88
C PHE A 85 -8.57 7.42 -3.15
N ALA A 86 -8.29 8.68 -3.42
CA ALA A 86 -9.33 9.69 -3.60
C ALA A 86 -10.29 9.36 -4.74
N SER A 87 -9.86 8.60 -5.72
CA SER A 87 -10.72 8.15 -6.82
C SER A 87 -11.78 7.16 -6.38
N GLY A 88 -11.69 6.65 -5.15
CA GLY A 88 -12.59 5.64 -4.64
C GLY A 88 -12.02 4.23 -4.75
N HIS A 89 -10.85 4.07 -5.38
CA HIS A 89 -10.23 2.77 -5.50
C HIS A 89 -9.74 2.31 -4.13
N GLY A 90 -10.26 1.21 -3.63
CA GLY A 90 -9.92 0.73 -2.29
C GLY A 90 -9.89 -0.78 -2.18
N THR A 91 -9.69 -1.49 -3.30
CA THR A 91 -9.66 -2.95 -3.28
C THR A 91 -8.26 -3.51 -3.07
N GLY A 92 -7.24 -2.65 -2.98
CA GLY A 92 -5.88 -3.12 -2.77
C GLY A 92 -5.61 -3.43 -1.31
N ILE A 93 -5.24 -4.67 -1.03
CA ILE A 93 -4.84 -5.09 0.30
C ILE A 93 -3.34 -5.32 0.26
N TYR A 94 -2.60 -4.41 0.89
CA TYR A 94 -1.14 -4.41 0.84
C TYR A 94 -0.61 -5.19 2.04
N SER A 95 -0.01 -6.36 1.78
CA SER A 95 0.56 -7.13 2.88
C SER A 95 1.72 -6.35 3.51
N PHE A 96 2.02 -6.65 4.76
CA PHE A 96 3.16 -6.01 5.41
C PHE A 96 4.46 -6.32 4.68
N LYS A 97 4.56 -7.52 4.10
CA LYS A 97 5.75 -7.88 3.32
C LYS A 97 5.89 -7.00 2.09
N LEU A 98 4.78 -6.75 1.40
CA LEU A 98 4.80 -5.87 0.24
C LEU A 98 5.22 -4.47 0.64
N LEU A 99 4.63 -3.93 1.72
CA LEU A 99 4.93 -2.59 2.17
C LEU A 99 6.40 -2.43 2.55
N ARG A 100 6.98 -3.46 3.18
CA ARG A 100 8.38 -3.42 3.55
C ARG A 100 9.31 -3.43 2.34
N SER A 101 8.84 -3.92 1.21
CA SER A 101 9.65 -4.00 0.01
C SER A 101 9.59 -2.73 -0.85
N LEU A 102 8.73 -1.81 -0.51
CA LEU A 102 8.57 -0.59 -1.31
C LEU A 102 9.56 0.51 -0.97
#